data_546636c28e8dd0a395374467474e4f89
#
_entry.id   546636c28e8dd0a395374467474e4f89
#
_cell.length_a   1.000
_cell.length_b   1.000
_cell.length_c   1.000
_cell.angle_alpha   90.00
_cell.angle_beta   90.00
_cell.angle_gamma   90.00
#
_symmetry.space_group_name_H-M   'P 1'
#
loop_
_entity.id
_entity.type
_entity.pdbx_description
1 polymer ?
#
loop_
_entity_poly.entity_id
_entity_poly.type
_entity_poly.pdbx_seq_one_letter_code
_entity_poly.pdbx_strand_id
1 'polypeptide(L)'
;MTKILLMFLSFSILTLSPLSGAIYKGQKIFVKSCVGCHDSGQAFVAEHRIRDYRMWMNKRGKGLAEIHLKSKKAKKSHKYFKSVAYAKKSKHLKDFLTEYAKDSGNVPACN
;
A
#
# COMPACT_ATOMS: atom_id res chain seq x y z
N MET A 1 23.13 37.72 43.48
CA MET A 1 22.09 36.68 43.32
C MET A 1 21.70 36.62 41.84
N THR A 2 22.32 35.73 41.09
CA THR A 2 22.06 35.57 39.66
C THR A 2 21.03 34.48 39.48
N LYS A 3 19.80 34.88 39.11
CA LYS A 3 18.73 33.92 38.75
C LYS A 3 19.02 33.43 37.32
N ILE A 4 19.51 32.21 37.23
CA ILE A 4 19.65 31.51 35.96
C ILE A 4 18.27 30.99 35.55
N LEU A 5 17.66 31.66 34.57
CA LEU A 5 16.42 31.24 33.94
C LEU A 5 16.75 30.16 32.92
N LEU A 6 16.59 28.89 33.30
CA LEU A 6 16.69 27.76 32.40
C LEU A 6 15.45 27.73 31.52
N MET A 7 15.56 28.27 30.30
CA MET A 7 14.61 28.07 29.23
C MET A 7 14.75 26.63 28.75
N PHE A 8 13.83 25.75 29.13
CA PHE A 8 13.65 24.45 28.50
C PHE A 8 13.04 24.67 27.12
N LEU A 9 13.90 24.67 26.12
CA LEU A 9 13.47 24.62 24.72
C LEU A 9 12.97 23.21 24.46
N SER A 10 11.65 23.01 24.57
CA SER A 10 11.00 21.75 24.22
C SER A 10 11.10 21.56 22.71
N PHE A 11 12.08 20.80 22.27
CA PHE A 11 12.23 20.38 20.88
C PHE A 11 11.21 19.26 20.62
N SER A 12 10.03 19.65 20.15
CA SER A 12 9.02 18.68 19.68
C SER A 12 9.53 18.01 18.42
N ILE A 13 10.09 16.81 18.58
CA ILE A 13 10.46 15.95 17.47
C ILE A 13 9.15 15.46 16.83
N LEU A 14 8.75 16.06 15.72
CA LEU A 14 7.72 15.50 14.86
C LEU A 14 8.28 14.18 14.30
N THR A 15 7.94 13.08 14.96
CA THR A 15 8.20 11.72 14.42
C THR A 15 7.26 11.51 13.25
N LEU A 16 7.74 11.77 12.03
CA LEU A 16 7.08 11.31 10.81
C LEU A 16 6.95 9.79 10.91
N SER A 17 5.70 9.30 11.03
CA SER A 17 5.44 7.87 11.12
C SER A 17 5.94 7.15 9.86
N PRO A 18 6.86 6.17 9.95
CA PRO A 18 7.36 5.41 8.78
C PRO A 18 6.25 4.65 8.06
N LEU A 19 5.11 4.39 8.72
CA LEU A 19 3.96 3.70 8.18
C LEU A 19 3.27 4.48 7.06
N SER A 20 3.11 5.81 7.21
CA SER A 20 2.48 6.65 6.16
C SER A 20 3.31 6.70 4.88
N GLY A 21 4.65 6.65 4.96
CA GLY A 21 5.54 6.56 3.80
C GLY A 21 5.37 5.26 3.02
N ALA A 22 5.24 4.11 3.71
CA ALA A 22 5.03 2.80 3.10
C ALA A 22 3.67 2.73 2.39
N ILE A 23 2.61 3.24 3.00
CA ILE A 23 1.26 3.32 2.43
C ILE A 23 1.27 4.18 1.16
N TYR A 24 1.91 5.35 1.20
CA TYR A 24 2.02 6.22 0.03
C TYR A 24 2.77 5.55 -1.14
N LYS A 25 3.86 4.83 -0.86
CA LYS A 25 4.57 4.05 -1.88
C LYS A 25 3.68 2.98 -2.50
N GLY A 26 2.90 2.29 -1.69
CA GLY A 26 1.93 1.30 -2.15
C GLY A 26 0.81 1.91 -3.00
N GLN A 27 0.31 3.07 -2.61
CA GLN A 27 -0.67 3.83 -3.39
C GLN A 27 -0.16 4.17 -4.79
N LYS A 28 1.06 4.67 -4.89
CA LYS A 28 1.69 4.96 -6.19
C LYS A 28 1.81 3.73 -7.08
N ILE A 29 2.18 2.58 -6.50
CA ILE A 29 2.25 1.30 -7.21
C ILE A 29 0.86 0.91 -7.72
N PHE A 30 -0.15 1.00 -6.87
CA PHE A 30 -1.54 0.67 -7.23
C PHE A 30 -2.05 1.52 -8.39
N VAL A 31 -1.90 2.83 -8.29
CA VAL A 31 -2.33 3.76 -9.35
C VAL A 31 -1.62 3.46 -10.67
N LYS A 32 -0.31 3.23 -10.63
CA LYS A 32 0.49 2.96 -11.83
C LYS A 32 0.19 1.61 -12.47
N SER A 33 -0.02 0.56 -11.65
CA SER A 33 0.02 -0.83 -12.13
C SER A 33 -1.34 -1.53 -12.12
N CYS A 34 -2.33 -1.02 -11.40
CA CYS A 34 -3.60 -1.71 -11.18
C CYS A 34 -4.81 -0.97 -11.76
N VAL A 35 -4.85 0.35 -11.64
CA VAL A 35 -6.02 1.19 -12.01
C VAL A 35 -6.37 1.06 -13.50
N GLY A 36 -5.39 0.85 -14.38
CA GLY A 36 -5.64 0.70 -15.81
C GLY A 36 -6.55 -0.46 -16.18
N CYS A 37 -6.66 -1.49 -15.33
CA CYS A 37 -7.55 -2.63 -15.51
C CYS A 37 -8.72 -2.63 -14.50
N HIS A 38 -8.52 -2.07 -13.31
CA HIS A 38 -9.55 -1.96 -12.29
C HIS A 38 -10.24 -0.61 -12.38
N ASP A 39 -11.34 -0.55 -13.11
CA ASP A 39 -12.01 0.69 -13.54
C ASP A 39 -12.52 1.57 -12.40
N SER A 40 -12.85 1.00 -11.25
CA SER A 40 -13.22 1.76 -10.05
C SER A 40 -12.05 2.48 -9.38
N GLY A 41 -10.83 2.34 -9.92
CA GLY A 41 -9.64 2.98 -9.36
C GLY A 41 -9.35 2.52 -7.94
N GLN A 42 -8.92 3.43 -7.07
CA GLN A 42 -8.58 3.10 -5.69
C GLN A 42 -9.77 2.57 -4.88
N ALA A 43 -11.01 2.89 -5.25
CA ALA A 43 -12.21 2.35 -4.62
C ALA A 43 -12.30 0.82 -4.71
N PHE A 44 -11.68 0.22 -5.73
CA PHE A 44 -11.58 -1.25 -5.87
C PHE A 44 -10.96 -1.91 -4.64
N VAL A 45 -10.04 -1.23 -3.95
CA VAL A 45 -9.37 -1.78 -2.76
C VAL A 45 -10.37 -2.12 -1.66
N ALA A 46 -11.45 -1.34 -1.52
CA ALA A 46 -12.50 -1.55 -0.52
C ALA A 46 -13.48 -2.68 -0.87
N GLU A 47 -13.28 -3.39 -1.97
CA GLU A 47 -14.10 -4.56 -2.33
C GLU A 47 -13.69 -5.84 -1.59
N HIS A 48 -12.47 -5.87 -1.05
CA HIS A 48 -11.91 -7.04 -0.38
C HIS A 48 -11.50 -6.72 1.06
N ARG A 49 -11.46 -7.75 1.90
CA ARG A 49 -11.14 -7.63 3.33
C ARG A 49 -9.63 -7.67 3.57
N ILE A 50 -9.21 -7.18 4.73
CA ILE A 50 -7.81 -7.21 5.19
C ILE A 50 -7.24 -8.64 5.10
N ARG A 51 -7.99 -9.65 5.57
CA ARG A 51 -7.51 -11.05 5.56
C ARG A 51 -7.23 -11.55 4.15
N ASP A 52 -8.04 -11.16 3.16
CA ASP A 52 -7.90 -11.60 1.78
C ASP A 52 -6.63 -11.00 1.17
N TYR A 53 -6.40 -9.71 1.40
CA TYR A 53 -5.16 -9.05 0.96
C TYR A 53 -3.94 -9.63 1.64
N ARG A 54 -3.99 -9.92 2.94
CA ARG A 54 -2.87 -10.57 3.65
C ARG A 54 -2.54 -11.94 3.05
N MET A 55 -3.55 -12.71 2.71
CA MET A 55 -3.38 -14.03 2.09
C MET A 55 -2.74 -13.90 0.70
N TRP A 56 -3.29 -13.04 -0.16
CA TRP A 56 -2.78 -12.85 -1.53
C TRP A 56 -1.40 -12.21 -1.59
N MET A 57 -1.10 -11.34 -0.63
CA MET A 57 0.17 -10.62 -0.58
C MET A 57 1.25 -11.30 0.25
N ASN A 58 0.94 -12.46 0.83
CA ASN A 58 1.94 -13.27 1.52
C ASN A 58 3.05 -13.74 0.55
N LYS A 59 4.22 -14.11 1.07
CA LYS A 59 5.35 -14.59 0.25
C LYS A 59 5.63 -13.67 -0.95
N ARG A 60 5.83 -12.39 -0.68
CA ARG A 60 6.14 -11.36 -1.69
C ARG A 60 5.06 -11.20 -2.77
N GLY A 61 3.81 -11.35 -2.37
CA GLY A 61 2.67 -11.16 -3.27
C GLY A 61 2.42 -12.31 -4.23
N LYS A 62 2.89 -13.51 -3.91
CA LYS A 62 2.78 -14.69 -4.78
C LYS A 62 1.32 -15.02 -5.13
N GLY A 63 0.42 -14.98 -4.16
CA GLY A 63 -0.99 -15.31 -4.39
C GLY A 63 -1.68 -14.35 -5.36
N LEU A 64 -1.45 -13.06 -5.21
CA LEU A 64 -2.00 -12.04 -6.12
C LEU A 64 -1.46 -12.22 -7.54
N ALA A 65 -0.17 -12.48 -7.67
CA ALA A 65 0.46 -12.75 -8.96
C ALA A 65 -0.16 -14.00 -9.63
N GLU A 66 -0.34 -15.08 -8.90
CA GLU A 66 -0.93 -16.32 -9.44
C GLU A 66 -2.35 -16.11 -9.96
N ILE A 67 -3.20 -15.38 -9.24
CA ILE A 67 -4.56 -15.06 -9.67
C ILE A 67 -4.54 -14.38 -11.05
N HIS A 68 -3.66 -13.40 -11.22
CA HIS A 68 -3.55 -12.66 -12.48
C HIS A 68 -2.91 -13.48 -13.61
N LEU A 69 -1.86 -14.24 -13.29
CA LEU A 69 -1.16 -15.06 -14.29
C LEU A 69 -2.00 -16.21 -14.83
N LYS A 70 -2.98 -16.71 -14.05
CA LYS A 70 -3.94 -17.72 -14.50
C LYS A 70 -5.11 -17.15 -15.29
N SER A 71 -5.32 -15.84 -15.26
CA SER A 71 -6.44 -15.16 -15.93
C SER A 71 -6.04 -14.68 -17.32
N LYS A 72 -6.73 -15.16 -18.34
CA LYS A 72 -6.56 -14.67 -19.72
C LYS A 72 -6.99 -13.21 -19.86
N LYS A 73 -7.98 -12.77 -19.08
CA LYS A 73 -8.45 -11.38 -19.04
C LYS A 73 -7.39 -10.42 -18.50
N ALA A 74 -6.50 -10.92 -17.63
CA ALA A 74 -5.43 -10.15 -17.02
C ALA A 74 -4.10 -10.20 -17.81
N LYS A 75 -4.11 -10.62 -19.06
CA LYS A 75 -2.90 -10.80 -19.87
C LYS A 75 -1.99 -9.57 -19.92
N LYS A 76 -2.57 -8.38 -19.96
CA LYS A 76 -1.82 -7.11 -19.94
C LYS A 76 -0.95 -6.93 -18.70
N SER A 77 -1.34 -7.52 -17.57
CA SER A 77 -0.63 -7.43 -16.29
C SER A 77 0.43 -8.52 -16.10
N HIS A 78 0.48 -9.53 -16.96
CA HIS A 78 1.37 -10.68 -16.76
C HIS A 78 2.84 -10.30 -16.69
N LYS A 79 3.29 -9.38 -17.55
CA LYS A 79 4.67 -8.88 -17.52
C LYS A 79 5.01 -8.24 -16.16
N TYR A 80 4.11 -7.46 -15.61
CA TYR A 80 4.29 -6.83 -14.29
C TYR A 80 4.41 -7.86 -13.18
N PHE A 81 3.49 -8.83 -13.10
CA PHE A 81 3.50 -9.85 -12.05
C PHE A 81 4.66 -10.84 -12.13
N LYS A 82 5.29 -10.98 -13.30
CA LYS A 82 6.52 -11.76 -13.48
C LYS A 82 7.79 -10.96 -13.15
N SER A 83 7.70 -9.66 -12.96
CA SER A 83 8.86 -8.80 -12.78
C SER A 83 9.47 -8.93 -11.38
N VAL A 84 10.79 -8.74 -11.31
CA VAL A 84 11.50 -8.62 -10.03
C VAL A 84 11.02 -7.41 -9.23
N ALA A 85 10.67 -6.31 -9.92
CA ALA A 85 10.18 -5.10 -9.27
C ALA A 85 8.88 -5.33 -8.49
N TYR A 86 7.95 -6.12 -9.04
CA TYR A 86 6.74 -6.51 -8.30
C TYR A 86 7.07 -7.21 -6.99
N ALA A 87 7.89 -8.26 -7.04
CA ALA A 87 8.27 -9.02 -5.86
C ALA A 87 8.98 -8.15 -4.80
N LYS A 88 9.92 -7.30 -5.23
CA LYS A 88 10.67 -6.41 -4.32
C LYS A 88 9.78 -5.39 -3.61
N LYS A 89 8.80 -4.85 -4.31
CA LYS A 89 7.93 -3.76 -3.82
C LYS A 89 6.58 -4.25 -3.28
N SER A 90 6.34 -5.54 -3.30
CA SER A 90 5.06 -6.14 -2.89
C SER A 90 4.65 -5.77 -1.46
N LYS A 91 5.60 -5.59 -0.54
CA LYS A 91 5.31 -5.16 0.84
C LYS A 91 4.62 -3.80 0.90
N HIS A 92 5.01 -2.86 0.04
CA HIS A 92 4.38 -1.53 0.00
C HIS A 92 2.96 -1.61 -0.54
N LEU A 93 2.76 -2.42 -1.58
CA LEU A 93 1.43 -2.68 -2.11
C LEU A 93 0.54 -3.35 -1.06
N LYS A 94 1.06 -4.34 -0.32
CA LYS A 94 0.34 -4.98 0.79
C LYS A 94 -0.10 -3.96 1.83
N ASP A 95 0.79 -3.05 2.25
CA ASP A 95 0.48 -2.03 3.24
C ASP A 95 -0.67 -1.13 2.78
N PHE A 96 -0.65 -0.69 1.52
CA PHE A 96 -1.73 0.10 0.94
C PHE A 96 -3.05 -0.67 0.86
N LEU A 97 -3.04 -1.89 0.34
CA LEU A 97 -4.24 -2.72 0.19
C LEU A 97 -4.89 -3.04 1.54
N THR A 98 -4.10 -3.36 2.56
CA THR A 98 -4.64 -3.65 3.90
C THR A 98 -5.14 -2.40 4.62
N GLU A 99 -4.50 -1.25 4.41
CA GLU A 99 -4.92 0.03 5.00
C GLU A 99 -6.31 0.47 4.53
N TYR A 100 -6.64 0.23 3.27
CA TYR A 100 -7.89 0.67 2.64
C TYR A 100 -8.85 -0.47 2.31
N ALA A 101 -8.61 -1.64 2.85
CA ALA A 101 -9.52 -2.78 2.72
C ALA A 101 -10.92 -2.46 3.28
N LYS A 102 -11.92 -3.22 2.83
CA LYS A 102 -13.34 -3.03 3.18
C LYS A 102 -13.58 -2.87 4.69
N ASP A 103 -12.89 -3.65 5.51
CA ASP A 103 -13.03 -3.70 6.96
C ASP A 103 -11.93 -2.94 7.72
N SER A 104 -11.18 -2.08 7.03
CA SER A 104 -10.12 -1.27 7.64
C SER A 104 -10.65 -0.03 8.39
N GLY A 105 -11.85 0.45 8.05
CA GLY A 105 -12.39 1.73 8.51
C GLY A 105 -11.85 2.95 7.78
N ASN A 106 -10.96 2.78 6.80
CA ASN A 106 -10.35 3.85 6.02
C ASN A 106 -10.89 3.87 4.59
N VAL A 107 -10.85 5.04 3.95
CA VAL A 107 -11.24 5.23 2.55
C VAL A 107 -10.05 5.75 1.78
N PRO A 108 -9.68 5.14 0.64
CA PRO A 108 -8.58 5.64 -0.17
C PRO A 108 -8.94 6.98 -0.82
N ALA A 109 -7.91 7.78 -1.14
CA ALA A 109 -8.09 9.00 -1.89
C ALA A 109 -8.69 8.71 -3.27
N CYS A 110 -9.54 9.63 -3.74
CA CYS A 110 -10.05 9.57 -5.11
C CYS A 110 -8.94 9.88 -6.12
N ASN A 111 -8.97 9.20 -7.27
CA ASN A 111 -8.10 9.48 -8.41
C ASN A 111 -8.69 10.60 -9.26
#